data_9e504b4927b23649ed57dec4646a4033
#
_entry.id   9e504b4927b23649ed57dec4646a4033
#
_cell.length_a   1.000
_cell.length_b   1.000
_cell.length_c   1.000
_cell.angle_alpha   90.00
_cell.angle_beta   90.00
_cell.angle_gamma   90.00
#
_symmetry.space_group_name_H-M   'P 1'
#
loop_
_entity.id
_entity.type
_entity.pdbx_description
1 polymer ?
#
loop_
_entity_poly.entity_id
_entity_poly.type
_entity_poly.pdbx_seq_one_letter_code
_entity_poly.pdbx_strand_id
1 'polypeptide(L)'
;MKILAALALLFALTGHSAQAHPGHGDDAPAPVSGTAAPRAEAHSDLFELVTTVRGGAATLYLDRFATNEPVTGVSIDVGEGDTTIKAAPQPDGTYRLEAPWLALPGRHELVFTVTAGDDADLLNASLDLPSDDHLAGAGVSGPRARLKAALGDRRGPMIAAFGFLLGVFTTLVFQARGRWRAAMGGMALLSGLLVAGAAFAHPGHDGDEPAPPAATDAPRRQPDGSVLMPKDAQRLMAIRTILAAENDAARTVQVIGQVVADPGAAGRVQASQPGRVGPGDQGIARLGQRVEKGDILAVVTPSIGAVERGGVQAQVAELDAAVRITQAKLARLSGLAGSVPGKDIDDARLELDGARKRRAALSPSLTQGEILRAPVSGVVSVANAQVGALVESKEILFEIVDPQHLWVEATLTDPSLAGQVKAATAVTADGTQLAVTFIGRGMTLRQGAVPLQFRVDGSPPGLSVGTPVTVVAEINGTDRGVALPRAAVIRQANGLSAVWDHVSAERFVARPVRIRALDAGRVLVLGGLLSDPAPRIVVQGAELLGQVR
;
A
#
# COMPACT_ATOMS: atom_id res chain seq x y z
N MET A 1 -35.47 -26.94 -50.67
CA MET A 1 -35.89 -25.62 -50.16
C MET A 1 -36.95 -25.63 -49.09
N LYS A 2 -37.88 -26.58 -49.04
CA LYS A 2 -38.92 -26.63 -47.99
C LYS A 2 -38.43 -27.12 -46.59
N ILE A 3 -37.33 -27.83 -46.52
CA ILE A 3 -36.76 -28.36 -45.24
C ILE A 3 -35.91 -27.28 -44.53
N LEU A 4 -35.25 -26.41 -45.27
CA LEU A 4 -34.48 -25.31 -44.70
C LEU A 4 -35.37 -24.21 -44.09
N ALA A 5 -36.57 -23.99 -44.65
CA ALA A 5 -37.56 -23.05 -44.13
C ALA A 5 -38.20 -23.56 -42.80
N ALA A 6 -38.37 -24.88 -42.64
CA ALA A 6 -38.88 -25.45 -41.39
C ALA A 6 -37.83 -25.41 -40.26
N LEU A 7 -36.55 -25.55 -40.60
CA LEU A 7 -35.46 -25.44 -39.61
C LEU A 7 -35.26 -23.96 -39.14
N ALA A 8 -35.41 -23.01 -40.05
CA ALA A 8 -35.36 -21.57 -39.72
C ALA A 8 -36.55 -21.11 -38.84
N LEU A 9 -37.73 -21.71 -39.04
CA LEU A 9 -38.91 -21.38 -38.22
C LEU A 9 -38.82 -21.99 -36.81
N LEU A 10 -38.12 -23.15 -36.67
CA LEU A 10 -37.91 -23.78 -35.36
C LEU A 10 -36.85 -23.01 -34.54
N PHE A 11 -35.88 -22.36 -35.22
CA PHE A 11 -34.87 -21.52 -34.58
C PHE A 11 -35.41 -20.13 -34.17
N ALA A 12 -36.45 -19.65 -34.87
CA ALA A 12 -37.07 -18.35 -34.55
C ALA A 12 -38.08 -18.43 -33.36
N LEU A 13 -38.52 -19.64 -33.01
CA LEU A 13 -39.44 -19.87 -31.88
C LEU A 13 -38.75 -20.22 -30.57
N THR A 14 -37.41 -20.42 -30.58
CA THR A 14 -36.60 -20.65 -29.36
C THR A 14 -35.74 -19.43 -28.98
N GLY A 15 -35.98 -18.27 -29.63
CA GLY A 15 -35.40 -16.99 -29.26
C GLY A 15 -36.02 -16.46 -27.95
N HIS A 16 -35.80 -17.20 -26.84
CA HIS A 16 -35.87 -16.59 -25.53
C HIS A 16 -34.59 -15.76 -25.40
N SER A 17 -34.78 -14.44 -25.43
CA SER A 17 -33.76 -13.50 -24.96
C SER A 17 -33.20 -14.04 -23.66
N ALA A 18 -31.94 -14.46 -23.67
CA ALA A 18 -31.16 -14.58 -22.48
C ALA A 18 -31.08 -13.15 -21.92
N GLN A 19 -32.02 -12.78 -21.08
CA GLN A 19 -31.83 -11.70 -20.14
C GLN A 19 -30.67 -12.18 -19.29
N ALA A 20 -29.49 -11.59 -19.54
CA ALA A 20 -28.43 -11.58 -18.57
C ALA A 20 -29.08 -11.06 -17.29
N HIS A 21 -29.26 -11.93 -16.30
CA HIS A 21 -29.55 -11.49 -14.96
C HIS A 21 -28.37 -10.59 -14.53
N PRO A 22 -28.57 -9.30 -14.31
CA PRO A 22 -27.62 -8.50 -13.57
C PRO A 22 -27.78 -8.95 -12.11
N GLY A 23 -26.77 -9.59 -11.59
CA GLY A 23 -26.75 -9.88 -10.15
C GLY A 23 -26.77 -11.39 -9.88
N HIS A 24 -25.60 -12.02 -9.94
CA HIS A 24 -25.19 -12.73 -8.76
C HIS A 24 -25.02 -11.67 -7.67
N GLY A 25 -26.14 -11.20 -7.11
CA GLY A 25 -26.16 -10.80 -5.73
C GLY A 25 -25.64 -12.02 -5.00
N ASP A 26 -24.49 -11.90 -4.37
CA ASP A 26 -24.10 -12.77 -3.29
C ASP A 26 -25.32 -12.83 -2.36
N ASP A 27 -26.11 -13.88 -2.46
CA ASP A 27 -27.01 -14.28 -1.39
C ASP A 27 -26.07 -14.54 -0.22
N ALA A 28 -25.80 -13.47 0.54
CA ALA A 28 -25.19 -13.60 1.85
C ALA A 28 -26.06 -14.65 2.56
N PRO A 29 -25.46 -15.71 3.09
CA PRO A 29 -26.21 -16.74 3.80
C PRO A 29 -27.09 -16.01 4.82
N ALA A 30 -28.38 -16.33 4.84
CA ALA A 30 -29.33 -15.74 5.76
C ALA A 30 -28.72 -15.80 7.17
N PRO A 31 -28.79 -14.71 7.97
CA PRO A 31 -28.17 -14.69 9.27
C PRO A 31 -28.71 -15.87 10.07
N VAL A 32 -27.82 -16.80 10.38
CA VAL A 32 -28.17 -17.99 11.16
C VAL A 32 -28.49 -17.47 12.55
N SER A 33 -29.75 -17.54 12.94
CA SER A 33 -30.28 -17.14 14.24
C SER A 33 -29.80 -18.15 15.31
N GLY A 34 -28.54 -18.08 15.67
CA GLY A 34 -28.06 -18.63 16.91
C GLY A 34 -28.27 -17.59 17.99
N THR A 35 -28.70 -17.97 19.16
CA THR A 35 -28.82 -17.09 20.32
C THR A 35 -27.43 -16.64 20.75
N ALA A 36 -27.17 -15.32 20.67
CA ALA A 36 -25.95 -14.73 21.22
C ALA A 36 -25.84 -15.06 22.71
N ALA A 37 -24.64 -15.25 23.22
CA ALA A 37 -24.42 -15.39 24.66
C ALA A 37 -25.03 -14.18 25.40
N PRO A 38 -25.77 -14.42 26.50
CA PRO A 38 -26.29 -13.31 27.32
C PRO A 38 -25.16 -12.36 27.67
N ARG A 39 -25.39 -11.06 27.50
CA ARG A 39 -24.39 -10.03 27.76
C ARG A 39 -24.96 -8.79 28.38
N ALA A 40 -24.13 -8.10 29.13
CA ALA A 40 -24.41 -6.80 29.68
C ALA A 40 -23.28 -5.84 29.38
N GLU A 41 -23.60 -4.59 29.06
CA GLU A 41 -22.65 -3.53 28.76
C GLU A 41 -22.84 -2.40 29.79
N ALA A 42 -21.75 -1.88 30.33
CA ALA A 42 -21.73 -0.72 31.19
C ALA A 42 -20.53 0.17 30.84
N HIS A 43 -20.67 1.47 31.00
CA HIS A 43 -19.55 2.40 30.82
C HIS A 43 -19.68 3.61 31.77
N SER A 44 -18.54 4.21 32.00
CA SER A 44 -18.34 5.52 32.63
C SER A 44 -17.40 6.35 31.77
N ASP A 45 -16.99 7.50 32.26
CA ASP A 45 -15.95 8.31 31.62
C ASP A 45 -14.56 7.64 31.62
N LEU A 46 -14.33 6.71 32.58
CA LEU A 46 -13.03 6.04 32.75
C LEU A 46 -12.99 4.66 32.12
N PHE A 47 -14.06 3.88 32.29
CA PHE A 47 -14.07 2.45 31.98
C PHE A 47 -15.27 2.05 31.12
N GLU A 48 -15.07 1.01 30.33
CA GLU A 48 -16.10 0.27 29.61
C GLU A 48 -16.00 -1.20 30.00
N LEU A 49 -17.11 -1.79 30.40
CA LEU A 49 -17.18 -3.17 30.85
C LEU A 49 -18.22 -3.94 30.06
N VAL A 50 -17.83 -5.11 29.55
CA VAL A 50 -18.73 -6.07 28.92
C VAL A 50 -18.69 -7.37 29.70
N THR A 51 -19.85 -7.87 30.06
CA THR A 51 -20.03 -9.18 30.71
C THR A 51 -20.68 -10.13 29.73
N THR A 52 -20.12 -11.32 29.50
CA THR A 52 -20.70 -12.39 28.69
C THR A 52 -20.85 -13.64 29.52
N VAL A 53 -22.00 -14.33 29.41
CA VAL A 53 -22.29 -15.53 30.23
C VAL A 53 -22.26 -16.78 29.38
N ARG A 54 -21.43 -17.75 29.75
CA ARG A 54 -21.33 -19.06 29.10
C ARG A 54 -21.13 -20.14 30.14
N GLY A 55 -21.93 -21.23 30.06
CA GLY A 55 -21.77 -22.40 30.93
C GLY A 55 -21.86 -22.11 32.42
N GLY A 56 -22.70 -21.17 32.84
CA GLY A 56 -22.91 -20.82 34.24
C GLY A 56 -21.81 -19.94 34.87
N ALA A 57 -20.89 -19.42 34.10
CA ALA A 57 -19.90 -18.46 34.54
C ALA A 57 -19.93 -17.22 33.63
N ALA A 58 -19.61 -16.06 34.19
CA ALA A 58 -19.49 -14.81 33.45
C ALA A 58 -18.02 -14.46 33.21
N THR A 59 -17.72 -14.02 31.99
CA THR A 59 -16.43 -13.42 31.61
C THR A 59 -16.63 -11.93 31.47
N LEU A 60 -15.82 -11.14 32.20
CA LEU A 60 -15.86 -9.68 32.17
C LEU A 60 -14.64 -9.16 31.41
N TYR A 61 -14.90 -8.26 30.46
CA TYR A 61 -13.92 -7.51 29.73
C TYR A 61 -13.96 -6.08 30.24
N LEU A 62 -12.87 -5.61 30.84
CA LEU A 62 -12.73 -4.23 31.29
C LEU A 62 -11.70 -3.53 30.41
N ASP A 63 -12.09 -2.40 29.82
CA ASP A 63 -11.25 -1.58 28.95
C ASP A 63 -11.34 -0.11 29.38
N ARG A 64 -10.32 0.70 29.05
CA ARG A 64 -10.39 2.16 29.17
C ARG A 64 -11.42 2.69 28.16
N PHE A 65 -12.37 3.51 28.60
CA PHE A 65 -13.44 4.02 27.74
C PHE A 65 -12.91 4.80 26.53
N ALA A 66 -11.97 5.71 26.75
CA ALA A 66 -11.45 6.58 25.68
C ALA A 66 -10.59 5.84 24.65
N THR A 67 -9.78 4.84 25.10
CA THR A 67 -8.72 4.23 24.28
C THR A 67 -9.00 2.80 23.86
N ASN A 68 -10.01 2.16 24.47
CA ASN A 68 -10.31 0.73 24.31
C ASN A 68 -9.09 -0.16 24.66
N GLU A 69 -8.26 0.29 25.60
CA GLU A 69 -7.14 -0.49 26.12
C GLU A 69 -7.61 -1.41 27.24
N PRO A 70 -7.25 -2.71 27.21
CA PRO A 70 -7.57 -3.62 28.30
C PRO A 70 -6.99 -3.15 29.65
N VAL A 71 -7.82 -3.17 30.68
CA VAL A 71 -7.41 -2.85 32.05
C VAL A 71 -7.23 -4.15 32.82
N THR A 72 -6.01 -4.40 33.29
CA THR A 72 -5.64 -5.64 33.98
C THR A 72 -5.14 -5.35 35.37
N GLY A 73 -5.21 -6.36 36.27
CA GLY A 73 -4.64 -6.25 37.60
C GLY A 73 -5.45 -5.39 38.58
N VAL A 74 -6.72 -5.10 38.27
CA VAL A 74 -7.62 -4.32 39.12
C VAL A 74 -8.58 -5.22 39.90
N SER A 75 -9.25 -4.67 40.95
CA SER A 75 -10.33 -5.35 41.65
C SER A 75 -11.67 -4.99 41.02
N ILE A 76 -12.48 -6.00 40.71
CA ILE A 76 -13.87 -5.82 40.28
C ILE A 76 -14.77 -6.58 41.24
N ASP A 77 -15.58 -5.85 41.98
CA ASP A 77 -16.60 -6.42 42.87
C ASP A 77 -17.97 -6.28 42.19
N VAL A 78 -18.70 -7.37 42.06
CA VAL A 78 -19.98 -7.43 41.33
C VAL A 78 -21.11 -7.63 42.34
N GLY A 79 -21.97 -6.63 42.46
CA GLY A 79 -23.15 -6.65 43.30
C GLY A 79 -24.41 -7.03 42.52
N GLU A 80 -25.22 -7.94 43.07
CA GLU A 80 -26.58 -8.26 42.63
C GLU A 80 -27.46 -8.37 43.85
N GLY A 81 -28.43 -7.46 44.00
CA GLY A 81 -29.21 -7.32 45.20
C GLY A 81 -28.33 -7.07 46.45
N ASP A 82 -28.46 -7.91 47.47
CA ASP A 82 -27.66 -7.84 48.71
C ASP A 82 -26.34 -8.65 48.61
N THR A 83 -26.05 -9.27 47.48
CA THR A 83 -24.88 -10.14 47.30
C THR A 83 -23.79 -9.44 46.55
N THR A 84 -22.57 -9.43 47.05
CA THR A 84 -21.38 -8.91 46.34
C THR A 84 -20.35 -10.03 46.20
N ILE A 85 -19.87 -10.26 44.99
CA ILE A 85 -18.90 -11.30 44.64
C ILE A 85 -17.73 -10.66 43.86
N LYS A 86 -16.51 -10.99 44.25
CA LYS A 86 -15.31 -10.52 43.60
C LYS A 86 -15.01 -11.35 42.35
N ALA A 87 -14.81 -10.69 41.20
CA ALA A 87 -14.38 -11.35 39.98
C ALA A 87 -12.88 -11.71 40.03
N ALA A 88 -12.53 -12.93 39.64
CA ALA A 88 -11.16 -13.43 39.67
C ALA A 88 -10.41 -13.03 38.36
N PRO A 89 -9.25 -12.36 38.47
CA PRO A 89 -8.47 -12.01 37.30
C PRO A 89 -7.93 -13.27 36.57
N GLN A 90 -7.90 -13.22 35.23
CA GLN A 90 -7.43 -14.30 34.36
C GLN A 90 -6.11 -13.91 33.65
N PRO A 91 -5.29 -14.89 33.22
CA PRO A 91 -4.03 -14.63 32.55
C PRO A 91 -4.17 -13.87 31.21
N ASP A 92 -5.33 -13.98 30.56
CA ASP A 92 -5.66 -13.30 29.29
C ASP A 92 -6.14 -11.85 29.47
N GLY A 93 -6.09 -11.34 30.71
CA GLY A 93 -6.52 -9.99 31.06
C GLY A 93 -8.03 -9.81 31.17
N THR A 94 -8.80 -10.90 31.20
CA THR A 94 -10.22 -10.91 31.53
C THR A 94 -10.42 -11.16 33.03
N TYR A 95 -11.67 -11.08 33.47
CA TYR A 95 -12.04 -11.44 34.83
C TYR A 95 -13.16 -12.47 34.78
N ARG A 96 -13.09 -13.49 35.63
CA ARG A 96 -14.09 -14.55 35.74
C ARG A 96 -14.94 -14.36 36.97
N LEU A 97 -16.24 -14.40 36.78
CA LEU A 97 -17.23 -14.37 37.86
C LEU A 97 -18.01 -15.68 37.89
N GLU A 98 -18.04 -16.30 39.06
CA GLU A 98 -18.88 -17.47 39.34
C GLU A 98 -19.86 -17.08 40.48
N ALA A 99 -21.14 -17.05 40.14
CA ALA A 99 -22.17 -16.62 41.05
C ALA A 99 -23.40 -17.53 40.95
N PRO A 100 -24.07 -17.88 42.06
CA PRO A 100 -25.25 -18.78 42.03
C PRO A 100 -26.40 -18.22 41.18
N TRP A 101 -26.59 -16.93 41.14
CA TRP A 101 -27.64 -16.28 40.36
C TRP A 101 -27.42 -16.35 38.84
N LEU A 102 -26.21 -16.61 38.36
CA LEU A 102 -25.94 -16.84 36.91
C LEU A 102 -26.66 -18.10 36.38
N ALA A 103 -27.12 -18.98 37.23
CA ALA A 103 -27.93 -20.13 36.85
C ALA A 103 -29.45 -19.85 36.91
N LEU A 104 -29.86 -18.69 37.35
CA LEU A 104 -31.27 -18.32 37.49
C LEU A 104 -31.72 -17.50 36.29
N PRO A 105 -32.73 -17.95 35.52
CA PRO A 105 -33.24 -17.15 34.39
C PRO A 105 -33.96 -15.90 34.93
N GLY A 106 -33.85 -14.84 34.15
CA GLY A 106 -34.48 -13.56 34.48
C GLY A 106 -33.55 -12.38 34.23
N ARG A 107 -34.02 -11.21 34.64
CA ARG A 107 -33.27 -9.96 34.56
C ARG A 107 -32.55 -9.70 35.88
N HIS A 108 -31.25 -9.55 35.81
CA HIS A 108 -30.38 -9.26 36.95
C HIS A 108 -29.79 -7.85 36.79
N GLU A 109 -30.01 -7.02 37.83
CA GLU A 109 -29.42 -5.67 37.86
C GLU A 109 -28.06 -5.76 38.57
N LEU A 110 -26.99 -5.46 37.81
CA LEU A 110 -25.62 -5.62 38.26
C LEU A 110 -24.97 -4.27 38.55
N VAL A 111 -24.25 -4.19 39.67
CA VAL A 111 -23.41 -3.05 40.03
C VAL A 111 -21.97 -3.51 40.09
N PHE A 112 -21.14 -2.95 39.21
CA PHE A 112 -19.71 -3.24 39.18
C PHE A 112 -18.94 -2.13 39.91
N THR A 113 -18.25 -2.47 40.96
CA THR A 113 -17.30 -1.58 41.64
C THR A 113 -15.91 -1.91 41.14
N VAL A 114 -15.33 -1.02 40.36
CA VAL A 114 -13.98 -1.16 39.78
C VAL A 114 -13.02 -0.33 40.63
N THR A 115 -11.95 -0.95 41.12
CA THR A 115 -10.88 -0.26 41.85
C THR A 115 -9.54 -0.49 41.14
N ALA A 116 -9.00 0.57 40.56
CA ALA A 116 -7.79 0.56 39.75
C ALA A 116 -6.75 1.56 40.31
N GLY A 117 -6.01 1.14 41.33
CA GLY A 117 -5.10 2.03 42.07
C GLY A 117 -5.88 3.12 42.81
N ASP A 118 -5.65 4.39 42.43
CA ASP A 118 -6.36 5.54 43.00
C ASP A 118 -7.70 5.83 42.31
N ASP A 119 -7.97 5.22 41.17
CA ASP A 119 -9.22 5.34 40.42
C ASP A 119 -10.23 4.32 40.96
N ALA A 120 -11.41 4.78 41.35
CA ALA A 120 -12.55 3.95 41.73
C ALA A 120 -13.79 4.40 41.00
N ASP A 121 -14.54 3.45 40.45
CA ASP A 121 -15.72 3.75 39.64
C ASP A 121 -16.83 2.74 39.86
N LEU A 122 -18.07 3.19 39.62
CA LEU A 122 -19.28 2.39 39.72
C LEU A 122 -19.98 2.33 38.38
N LEU A 123 -20.14 1.12 37.84
CA LEU A 123 -20.84 0.89 36.59
C LEU A 123 -22.08 0.03 36.83
N ASN A 124 -23.18 0.38 36.18
CA ASN A 124 -24.45 -0.33 36.30
C ASN A 124 -24.83 -0.96 34.97
N ALA A 125 -25.27 -2.22 34.98
CA ALA A 125 -25.80 -2.89 33.82
C ALA A 125 -26.92 -3.84 34.17
N SER A 126 -27.80 -4.14 33.21
CA SER A 126 -28.77 -5.23 33.37
C SER A 126 -28.40 -6.40 32.47
N LEU A 127 -28.44 -7.60 33.03
CA LEU A 127 -28.14 -8.86 32.35
C LEU A 127 -29.43 -9.70 32.27
N ASP A 128 -29.87 -9.97 31.06
CA ASP A 128 -31.03 -10.83 30.81
C ASP A 128 -30.57 -12.26 30.54
N LEU A 129 -30.89 -13.20 31.46
CA LEU A 129 -30.60 -14.62 31.31
C LEU A 129 -31.85 -15.35 30.80
N PRO A 130 -31.79 -16.02 29.63
CA PRO A 130 -32.94 -16.70 29.03
C PRO A 130 -33.36 -17.91 29.92
N SER A 131 -34.65 -18.20 29.95
CA SER A 131 -35.15 -19.44 30.50
C SER A 131 -34.92 -20.60 29.56
N ASP A 132 -34.56 -21.77 30.05
CA ASP A 132 -34.28 -22.99 29.27
C ASP A 132 -35.45 -23.46 28.39
N ASP A 133 -36.67 -22.94 28.60
CA ASP A 133 -37.87 -23.29 27.81
C ASP A 133 -37.76 -22.90 26.32
N HIS A 134 -36.87 -21.99 25.94
CA HIS A 134 -36.64 -21.64 24.52
C HIS A 134 -35.71 -22.58 23.77
N LEU A 135 -34.99 -23.46 24.44
CA LEU A 135 -34.17 -24.50 23.81
C LEU A 135 -34.97 -25.77 23.41
N ALA A 136 -36.18 -25.93 23.94
CA ALA A 136 -37.06 -27.05 23.63
C ALA A 136 -37.89 -26.88 22.33
N GLY A 137 -37.88 -25.72 21.73
CA GLY A 137 -38.66 -25.39 20.51
C GLY A 137 -38.07 -25.84 19.16
N ALA A 138 -36.82 -26.27 19.11
CA ALA A 138 -36.22 -26.91 17.93
C ALA A 138 -36.57 -28.39 17.92
N GLY A 139 -37.89 -28.68 17.90
CA GLY A 139 -38.42 -30.03 17.86
C GLY A 139 -37.91 -30.79 16.66
N VAL A 140 -37.19 -31.88 16.96
CA VAL A 140 -36.86 -32.96 16.01
C VAL A 140 -38.15 -33.42 15.35
N SER A 141 -38.42 -32.95 14.13
CA SER A 141 -39.51 -33.45 13.31
C SER A 141 -39.16 -34.92 12.95
N GLY A 142 -39.81 -35.86 13.68
CA GLY A 142 -39.59 -37.28 13.49
C GLY A 142 -39.96 -37.75 12.04
N PRO A 143 -39.48 -38.91 11.64
CA PRO A 143 -39.61 -39.41 10.25
C PRO A 143 -41.05 -39.46 9.72
N ARG A 144 -42.06 -39.42 10.58
CA ARG A 144 -43.50 -39.39 10.21
C ARG A 144 -43.98 -38.01 9.71
N ALA A 145 -43.38 -36.88 10.17
CA ALA A 145 -43.71 -35.55 9.66
C ALA A 145 -43.14 -35.33 8.25
N ARG A 146 -41.98 -35.90 7.96
CA ARG A 146 -41.35 -35.82 6.63
C ARG A 146 -42.12 -36.61 5.57
N LEU A 147 -42.72 -37.73 5.92
CA LEU A 147 -43.56 -38.53 5.02
C LEU A 147 -44.89 -37.81 4.66
N LYS A 148 -45.43 -37.03 5.58
CA LYS A 148 -46.66 -36.27 5.34
C LYS A 148 -46.44 -35.03 4.44
N ALA A 149 -45.27 -34.37 4.52
CA ALA A 149 -44.89 -33.26 3.65
C ALA A 149 -44.62 -33.75 2.20
N ALA A 150 -43.95 -34.88 2.02
CA ALA A 150 -43.65 -35.46 0.72
C ALA A 150 -44.89 -35.96 -0.05
N LEU A 151 -45.97 -36.33 0.65
CA LEU A 151 -47.23 -36.78 0.05
C LEU A 151 -48.23 -35.65 -0.21
N GLY A 152 -47.96 -34.45 0.29
CA GLY A 152 -48.86 -33.28 0.18
C GLY A 152 -48.75 -32.47 -1.12
N ASP A 153 -47.63 -32.61 -1.83
CA ASP A 153 -47.42 -31.85 -3.07
C ASP A 153 -47.89 -32.64 -4.31
N ARG A 154 -49.14 -32.37 -4.73
CA ARG A 154 -49.80 -33.05 -5.86
C ARG A 154 -49.21 -32.70 -7.24
N ARG A 155 -48.23 -31.83 -7.34
CA ARG A 155 -47.68 -31.33 -8.63
C ARG A 155 -46.60 -32.24 -9.20
N GLY A 156 -45.74 -32.83 -8.36
CA GLY A 156 -44.64 -33.68 -8.78
C GLY A 156 -45.10 -34.95 -9.55
N PRO A 157 -46.02 -35.77 -9.01
CA PRO A 157 -46.48 -36.98 -9.70
C PRO A 157 -47.32 -36.70 -10.97
N MET A 158 -48.01 -35.51 -11.08
CA MET A 158 -48.72 -35.14 -12.30
C MET A 158 -47.75 -34.79 -13.44
N ILE A 159 -46.67 -34.13 -13.19
CA ILE A 159 -45.67 -33.77 -14.22
C ILE A 159 -44.96 -35.04 -14.73
N ALA A 160 -44.62 -35.96 -13.84
CA ALA A 160 -44.02 -37.25 -14.21
C ALA A 160 -44.98 -38.12 -15.04
N ALA A 161 -46.27 -38.18 -14.68
CA ALA A 161 -47.30 -38.90 -15.42
C ALA A 161 -47.57 -38.28 -16.81
N PHE A 162 -47.56 -36.97 -16.94
CA PHE A 162 -47.70 -36.28 -18.20
C PHE A 162 -46.54 -36.48 -19.15
N GLY A 163 -45.31 -36.44 -18.63
CA GLY A 163 -44.10 -36.77 -19.39
C GLY A 163 -44.07 -38.20 -19.90
N PHE A 164 -44.49 -39.18 -19.06
CA PHE A 164 -44.59 -40.58 -19.44
C PHE A 164 -45.65 -40.82 -20.53
N LEU A 165 -46.86 -40.21 -20.40
CA LEU A 165 -47.93 -40.32 -21.40
C LEU A 165 -47.56 -39.67 -22.74
N LEU A 166 -46.83 -38.54 -22.72
CA LEU A 166 -46.35 -37.86 -23.92
C LEU A 166 -45.28 -38.74 -24.64
N GLY A 167 -44.39 -39.39 -23.87
CA GLY A 167 -43.40 -40.34 -24.40
C GLY A 167 -44.03 -41.55 -25.07
N VAL A 168 -45.06 -42.17 -24.44
CA VAL A 168 -45.83 -43.30 -25.00
C VAL A 168 -46.59 -42.88 -26.24
N PHE A 169 -47.22 -41.74 -26.24
CA PHE A 169 -47.97 -41.19 -27.39
C PHE A 169 -47.06 -40.96 -28.60
N THR A 170 -45.93 -40.33 -28.40
CA THR A 170 -44.93 -40.11 -29.47
C THR A 170 -44.40 -41.43 -30.03
N THR A 171 -44.17 -42.42 -29.19
CA THR A 171 -43.71 -43.75 -29.63
C THR A 171 -44.75 -44.47 -30.46
N LEU A 172 -46.03 -44.39 -30.10
CA LEU A 172 -47.15 -44.99 -30.84
C LEU A 172 -47.41 -44.31 -32.20
N VAL A 173 -47.30 -42.98 -32.28
CA VAL A 173 -47.42 -42.19 -33.53
C VAL A 173 -46.30 -42.53 -34.52
N PHE A 174 -45.08 -42.79 -34.02
CA PHE A 174 -43.93 -43.16 -34.87
C PHE A 174 -43.98 -44.63 -35.30
N GLN A 175 -44.59 -45.55 -34.55
CA GLN A 175 -44.80 -46.94 -34.99
C GLN A 175 -45.81 -47.05 -36.15
N ALA A 176 -46.74 -46.13 -36.28
CA ALA A 176 -47.77 -46.11 -37.33
C ALA A 176 -47.27 -45.68 -38.72
N ARG A 177 -46.08 -45.06 -38.85
CA ARG A 177 -45.49 -44.62 -40.13
C ARG A 177 -44.22 -45.37 -40.45
N GLY A 178 -44.34 -46.56 -41.06
CA GLY A 178 -43.22 -47.39 -41.46
C GLY A 178 -42.28 -46.73 -42.47
N ARG A 179 -41.01 -46.85 -42.25
CA ARG A 179 -39.81 -46.87 -43.14
C ARG A 179 -38.60 -46.02 -42.74
N TRP A 180 -38.54 -45.46 -41.54
CA TRP A 180 -37.30 -44.78 -41.09
C TRP A 180 -36.89 -45.20 -39.67
N ARG A 181 -36.76 -46.52 -39.49
CA ARG A 181 -36.72 -47.16 -38.17
C ARG A 181 -35.33 -47.13 -37.47
N ALA A 182 -34.26 -46.85 -38.16
CA ALA A 182 -32.92 -46.99 -37.56
C ALA A 182 -32.26 -45.68 -37.06
N ALA A 183 -32.55 -44.53 -37.69
CA ALA A 183 -31.87 -43.27 -37.34
C ALA A 183 -32.62 -42.46 -36.28
N MET A 184 -33.92 -42.62 -36.13
CA MET A 184 -34.72 -41.79 -35.20
C MET A 184 -34.96 -42.46 -33.84
N GLY A 185 -34.81 -43.81 -33.75
CA GLY A 185 -34.89 -44.52 -32.45
C GLY A 185 -33.72 -44.15 -31.53
N GLY A 186 -32.55 -43.88 -32.09
CA GLY A 186 -31.38 -43.43 -31.34
C GLY A 186 -31.53 -42.01 -30.81
N MET A 187 -32.19 -41.13 -31.60
CA MET A 187 -32.37 -39.72 -31.21
C MET A 187 -33.48 -39.56 -30.15
N ALA A 188 -34.54 -40.38 -30.19
CA ALA A 188 -35.58 -40.36 -29.16
C ALA A 188 -35.08 -40.96 -27.82
N LEU A 189 -34.20 -41.97 -27.86
CA LEU A 189 -33.52 -42.49 -26.67
C LEU A 189 -32.51 -41.50 -26.09
N LEU A 190 -31.78 -40.80 -26.95
CA LEU A 190 -30.84 -39.77 -26.51
C LEU A 190 -31.55 -38.55 -25.90
N SER A 191 -32.71 -38.15 -26.48
CA SER A 191 -33.53 -37.06 -25.93
C SER A 191 -34.19 -37.42 -24.62
N GLY A 192 -34.65 -38.66 -24.47
CA GLY A 192 -35.21 -39.21 -23.23
C GLY A 192 -34.14 -39.32 -22.13
N LEU A 193 -32.90 -39.70 -22.49
CA LEU A 193 -31.77 -39.76 -21.56
C LEU A 193 -31.29 -38.39 -21.14
N LEU A 194 -31.32 -37.37 -22.04
CA LEU A 194 -30.98 -35.97 -21.74
C LEU A 194 -32.02 -35.31 -20.82
N VAL A 195 -33.31 -35.58 -21.00
CA VAL A 195 -34.37 -35.07 -20.12
C VAL A 195 -34.35 -35.79 -18.76
N ALA A 196 -34.08 -37.09 -18.73
CA ALA A 196 -33.88 -37.84 -17.48
C ALA A 196 -32.59 -37.39 -16.77
N GLY A 197 -31.50 -37.14 -17.51
CA GLY A 197 -30.25 -36.60 -16.97
C GLY A 197 -30.41 -35.20 -16.37
N ALA A 198 -31.23 -34.33 -16.98
CA ALA A 198 -31.53 -33.01 -16.43
C ALA A 198 -32.43 -33.06 -15.17
N ALA A 199 -33.26 -34.09 -15.03
CA ALA A 199 -34.06 -34.33 -13.83
C ALA A 199 -33.25 -34.89 -12.65
N PHE A 200 -32.08 -35.50 -12.93
CA PHE A 200 -31.15 -36.00 -11.90
C PHE A 200 -29.94 -35.11 -11.71
N ALA A 201 -29.74 -34.05 -12.51
CA ALA A 201 -28.63 -33.13 -12.38
C ALA A 201 -28.89 -31.98 -11.41
N HIS A 202 -30.04 -31.93 -10.78
CA HIS A 202 -30.29 -31.14 -9.57
C HIS A 202 -30.78 -32.13 -8.48
N PRO A 203 -29.86 -32.75 -7.74
CA PRO A 203 -30.16 -33.08 -6.37
C PRO A 203 -30.31 -31.67 -5.74
N GLY A 204 -31.52 -31.30 -5.37
CA GLY A 204 -31.70 -30.23 -4.42
C GLY A 204 -30.75 -30.54 -3.27
N HIS A 205 -29.81 -29.64 -3.01
CA HIS A 205 -29.12 -29.55 -1.74
C HIS A 205 -30.15 -29.11 -0.69
N ASP A 206 -31.17 -29.92 -0.49
CA ASP A 206 -31.90 -30.00 0.78
C ASP A 206 -31.19 -31.06 1.62
N GLY A 207 -29.88 -31.01 1.67
CA GLY A 207 -29.10 -31.54 2.74
C GLY A 207 -29.19 -30.54 3.86
N ASP A 208 -30.13 -30.76 4.78
CA ASP A 208 -29.99 -30.36 6.17
C ASP A 208 -28.74 -31.05 6.75
N GLU A 209 -27.56 -30.67 6.27
CA GLU A 209 -26.40 -30.66 7.09
C GLU A 209 -26.69 -29.54 8.09
N PRO A 210 -26.80 -29.81 9.40
CA PRO A 210 -26.96 -28.72 10.35
C PRO A 210 -25.79 -27.78 10.08
N ALA A 211 -26.10 -26.59 9.54
CA ALA A 211 -25.11 -25.53 9.41
C ALA A 211 -24.39 -25.49 10.77
N PRO A 212 -23.06 -25.52 10.80
CA PRO A 212 -22.35 -25.44 12.08
C PRO A 212 -22.97 -24.27 12.83
N PRO A 213 -23.32 -24.44 14.11
CA PRO A 213 -24.00 -23.38 14.85
C PRO A 213 -23.17 -22.13 14.63
N ALA A 214 -23.73 -21.16 13.94
CA ALA A 214 -23.03 -19.93 13.64
C ALA A 214 -22.64 -19.38 15.00
N ALA A 215 -21.35 -19.22 15.22
CA ALA A 215 -20.83 -18.61 16.42
C ALA A 215 -21.42 -17.19 16.47
N THR A 216 -22.50 -17.03 17.17
CA THR A 216 -23.28 -15.79 17.28
C THR A 216 -22.48 -14.66 17.88
N ASP A 217 -21.34 -15.01 18.47
CA ASP A 217 -20.34 -14.11 19.01
C ASP A 217 -19.15 -13.88 18.05
N ALA A 218 -19.29 -14.20 16.76
CA ALA A 218 -18.28 -13.88 15.76
C ALA A 218 -18.45 -12.43 15.24
N PRO A 219 -17.35 -11.77 14.86
CA PRO A 219 -17.43 -10.50 14.16
C PRO A 219 -18.34 -10.58 12.94
N ARG A 220 -19.27 -9.64 12.77
CA ARG A 220 -20.19 -9.62 11.63
C ARG A 220 -20.67 -8.22 11.28
N ARG A 221 -20.99 -8.01 10.02
CA ARG A 221 -21.64 -6.79 9.57
C ARG A 221 -23.15 -6.90 9.76
N GLN A 222 -23.73 -5.86 10.35
CA GLN A 222 -25.16 -5.76 10.55
C GLN A 222 -25.87 -5.23 9.27
N PRO A 223 -27.18 -5.47 9.13
CA PRO A 223 -27.96 -4.97 7.97
C PRO A 223 -27.93 -3.44 7.80
N ASP A 224 -27.69 -2.70 8.87
CA ASP A 224 -27.54 -1.23 8.86
C ASP A 224 -26.14 -0.76 8.48
N GLY A 225 -25.24 -1.70 8.13
CA GLY A 225 -23.85 -1.42 7.76
C GLY A 225 -22.89 -1.27 8.94
N SER A 226 -23.39 -1.27 10.17
CA SER A 226 -22.51 -1.31 11.36
C SER A 226 -21.82 -2.66 11.50
N VAL A 227 -20.72 -2.69 12.24
CA VAL A 227 -19.97 -3.92 12.54
C VAL A 227 -20.14 -4.24 14.00
N LEU A 228 -20.63 -5.45 14.30
CA LEU A 228 -20.54 -6.04 15.62
C LEU A 228 -19.19 -6.74 15.74
N MET A 229 -18.39 -6.34 16.72
CA MET A 229 -17.07 -6.90 17.01
C MET A 229 -16.99 -7.21 18.50
N PRO A 230 -17.12 -8.48 18.90
CA PRO A 230 -17.00 -8.88 20.31
C PRO A 230 -15.66 -8.50 20.93
N LYS A 231 -15.63 -8.29 22.25
CA LYS A 231 -14.44 -7.80 22.98
C LYS A 231 -13.21 -8.70 22.85
N ASP A 232 -13.37 -10.01 22.78
CA ASP A 232 -12.29 -10.96 22.53
C ASP A 232 -11.64 -10.70 21.17
N ALA A 233 -12.44 -10.50 20.12
CA ALA A 233 -11.97 -10.17 18.78
C ALA A 233 -11.32 -8.76 18.72
N GLN A 234 -11.89 -7.76 19.44
CA GLN A 234 -11.29 -6.42 19.52
C GLN A 234 -9.90 -6.48 20.14
N ARG A 235 -9.71 -7.27 21.21
CA ARG A 235 -8.42 -7.45 21.86
C ARG A 235 -7.43 -8.17 20.98
N LEU A 236 -7.85 -9.25 20.30
CA LEU A 236 -7.02 -10.00 19.36
C LEU A 236 -6.54 -9.11 18.20
N MET A 237 -7.42 -8.25 17.69
CA MET A 237 -7.12 -7.33 16.59
C MET A 237 -6.49 -6.01 17.06
N ALA A 238 -6.26 -5.86 18.35
CA ALA A 238 -5.71 -4.65 18.98
C ALA A 238 -6.45 -3.37 18.55
N ILE A 239 -7.79 -3.40 18.54
CA ILE A 239 -8.59 -2.23 18.22
C ILE A 239 -8.38 -1.16 19.29
N ARG A 240 -7.94 0.05 18.87
CA ARG A 240 -7.72 1.20 19.76
C ARG A 240 -8.47 2.41 19.24
N THR A 241 -8.94 3.22 20.17
CA THR A 241 -9.73 4.42 19.91
C THR A 241 -9.09 5.66 20.50
N ILE A 242 -9.56 6.82 20.08
CA ILE A 242 -9.35 8.10 20.75
C ILE A 242 -10.68 8.87 20.77
N LEU A 243 -10.86 9.71 21.77
CA LEU A 243 -11.95 10.69 21.76
C LEU A 243 -11.67 11.77 20.71
N ALA A 244 -12.64 12.03 19.85
CA ALA A 244 -12.53 13.06 18.83
C ALA A 244 -12.59 14.45 19.49
N ALA A 245 -11.50 15.21 19.38
CA ALA A 245 -11.42 16.59 19.83
C ALA A 245 -11.11 17.52 18.66
N GLU A 246 -11.92 18.58 18.49
CA GLU A 246 -11.61 19.61 17.51
C GLU A 246 -10.48 20.50 17.98
N ASN A 247 -9.53 20.73 17.07
CA ASN A 247 -8.44 21.66 17.27
C ASN A 247 -8.24 22.50 16.02
N ASP A 248 -7.68 23.68 16.20
CA ASP A 248 -7.18 24.47 15.08
C ASP A 248 -5.86 23.88 14.59
N ALA A 249 -5.77 23.59 13.31
CA ALA A 249 -4.60 23.02 12.67
C ALA A 249 -4.14 23.88 11.50
N ALA A 250 -2.85 23.92 11.21
CA ALA A 250 -2.31 24.65 10.08
C ALA A 250 -2.97 24.19 8.77
N ARG A 251 -3.28 25.14 7.91
CA ARG A 251 -3.75 24.84 6.56
C ARG A 251 -2.60 24.25 5.75
N THR A 252 -2.87 23.21 4.99
CA THR A 252 -1.87 22.51 4.20
C THR A 252 -2.28 22.39 2.74
N VAL A 253 -1.27 22.23 1.88
CA VAL A 253 -1.43 21.87 0.48
C VAL A 253 -0.56 20.65 0.18
N GLN A 254 -1.11 19.71 -0.59
CA GLN A 254 -0.36 18.56 -1.09
C GLN A 254 0.21 18.87 -2.47
N VAL A 255 1.49 18.58 -2.64
CA VAL A 255 2.21 18.73 -3.91
C VAL A 255 2.99 17.48 -4.22
N ILE A 256 3.04 17.11 -5.49
CA ILE A 256 3.81 15.96 -5.95
C ILE A 256 5.23 16.42 -6.26
N GLY A 257 6.19 15.64 -5.84
CA GLY A 257 7.61 15.88 -6.06
C GLY A 257 8.39 14.59 -6.25
N GLN A 258 9.69 14.75 -6.37
CA GLN A 258 10.66 13.67 -6.45
C GLN A 258 11.92 14.00 -5.67
N VAL A 259 12.59 12.97 -5.20
CA VAL A 259 13.90 13.11 -4.58
C VAL A 259 14.92 13.44 -5.66
N VAL A 260 15.74 14.47 -5.42
CA VAL A 260 16.83 14.88 -6.29
C VAL A 260 18.12 14.97 -5.47
N ALA A 261 19.25 14.89 -6.13
CA ALA A 261 20.53 15.11 -5.47
C ALA A 261 20.68 16.59 -5.12
N ASP A 262 21.30 16.89 -3.98
CA ASP A 262 21.75 18.26 -3.65
C ASP A 262 22.77 18.70 -4.71
N PRO A 263 22.53 19.83 -5.42
CA PRO A 263 23.48 20.32 -6.42
C PRO A 263 24.87 20.65 -5.86
N GLY A 264 24.99 20.92 -4.56
CA GLY A 264 26.27 21.15 -3.88
C GLY A 264 27.01 19.88 -3.47
N ALA A 265 26.32 18.73 -3.41
CA ALA A 265 26.85 17.44 -2.98
C ALA A 265 26.73 16.36 -4.07
N ALA A 266 26.43 16.75 -5.29
CA ALA A 266 26.40 15.86 -6.45
C ALA A 266 27.39 16.31 -7.52
N GLY A 267 27.91 15.36 -8.28
CA GLY A 267 28.87 15.64 -9.32
C GLY A 267 28.61 14.86 -10.60
N ARG A 268 28.78 15.55 -11.74
CA ARG A 268 28.79 14.93 -13.07
C ARG A 268 30.19 14.89 -13.62
N VAL A 269 30.58 13.75 -14.13
CA VAL A 269 31.88 13.55 -14.78
C VAL A 269 31.64 13.31 -16.26
N GLN A 270 32.20 14.22 -17.05
CA GLN A 270 32.04 14.25 -18.51
C GLN A 270 33.42 14.18 -19.18
N ALA A 271 33.49 13.63 -20.37
CA ALA A 271 34.67 13.73 -21.21
C ALA A 271 34.80 15.16 -21.73
N SER A 272 35.97 15.78 -21.62
CA SER A 272 36.23 17.09 -22.22
C SER A 272 36.51 17.05 -23.71
N GLN A 273 36.94 15.89 -24.20
CA GLN A 273 37.31 15.64 -25.61
C GLN A 273 36.85 14.26 -26.07
N PRO A 274 36.63 14.07 -27.40
CA PRO A 274 36.32 12.75 -27.93
C PRO A 274 37.45 11.77 -27.70
N GLY A 275 37.13 10.53 -27.26
CA GLY A 275 38.19 9.58 -26.99
C GLY A 275 37.67 8.19 -26.68
N ARG A 276 38.60 7.27 -26.45
CA ARG A 276 38.32 5.90 -26.06
C ARG A 276 38.46 5.75 -24.55
N VAL A 277 37.45 5.18 -23.91
CA VAL A 277 37.45 4.92 -22.46
C VAL A 277 38.38 3.75 -22.14
N GLY A 278 39.25 3.96 -21.20
CA GLY A 278 40.12 2.96 -20.59
C GLY A 278 39.96 2.88 -19.07
N PRO A 279 40.45 1.82 -18.43
CA PRO A 279 40.44 1.71 -16.98
C PRO A 279 41.43 2.69 -16.34
N GLY A 280 41.09 3.19 -15.16
CA GLY A 280 42.06 3.79 -14.24
C GLY A 280 42.83 2.72 -13.45
N ASP A 281 43.61 3.12 -12.46
CA ASP A 281 44.43 2.22 -11.65
C ASP A 281 43.63 1.14 -10.89
N GLN A 282 42.37 1.43 -10.56
CA GLN A 282 41.44 0.52 -9.88
C GLN A 282 40.35 -0.06 -10.82
N GLY A 283 40.54 0.08 -12.13
CA GLY A 283 39.55 -0.26 -13.14
C GLY A 283 38.62 0.90 -13.45
N ILE A 284 37.43 0.60 -14.02
CA ILE A 284 36.35 1.57 -14.24
C ILE A 284 35.41 1.54 -13.04
N ALA A 285 35.04 2.71 -12.54
CA ALA A 285 34.07 2.83 -11.44
C ALA A 285 32.70 2.24 -11.82
N ARG A 286 32.07 1.52 -10.86
CA ARG A 286 30.84 0.76 -11.08
C ARG A 286 29.66 1.44 -10.43
N LEU A 287 28.48 1.19 -10.98
CA LEU A 287 27.22 1.60 -10.35
C LEU A 287 27.15 1.10 -8.89
N GLY A 288 26.75 1.96 -7.96
CA GLY A 288 26.68 1.66 -6.53
C GLY A 288 28.01 1.70 -5.78
N GLN A 289 29.15 1.90 -6.47
CA GLN A 289 30.46 2.02 -5.85
C GLN A 289 30.56 3.32 -5.06
N ARG A 290 31.07 3.24 -3.82
CA ARG A 290 31.44 4.42 -3.03
C ARG A 290 32.79 4.95 -3.50
N VAL A 291 32.87 6.25 -3.69
CA VAL A 291 34.08 6.95 -4.15
C VAL A 291 34.33 8.19 -3.30
N GLU A 292 35.60 8.55 -3.18
CA GLU A 292 36.02 9.79 -2.52
C GLU A 292 36.36 10.86 -3.57
N LYS A 293 36.25 12.11 -3.16
CA LYS A 293 36.64 13.24 -4.01
C LYS A 293 38.09 13.08 -4.47
N GLY A 294 38.32 13.08 -5.77
CA GLY A 294 39.64 12.92 -6.41
C GLY A 294 39.94 11.52 -6.91
N ASP A 295 39.14 10.49 -6.55
CA ASP A 295 39.31 9.14 -7.05
C ASP A 295 39.24 9.09 -8.57
N ILE A 296 40.08 8.21 -9.17
CA ILE A 296 40.10 8.01 -10.61
C ILE A 296 38.99 7.05 -10.99
N LEU A 297 38.04 7.50 -11.81
CA LEU A 297 36.89 6.73 -12.24
C LEU A 297 37.13 6.00 -13.57
N ALA A 298 37.83 6.65 -14.49
CA ALA A 298 38.22 6.14 -15.80
C ALA A 298 39.29 7.05 -16.40
N VAL A 299 39.86 6.61 -17.52
CA VAL A 299 40.77 7.40 -18.35
C VAL A 299 40.20 7.47 -19.76
N VAL A 300 40.14 8.65 -20.37
CA VAL A 300 39.73 8.83 -21.77
C VAL A 300 40.97 9.15 -22.61
N THR A 301 41.35 8.23 -23.49
CA THR A 301 42.44 8.44 -24.45
C THR A 301 41.90 9.15 -25.69
N PRO A 302 42.46 10.32 -26.10
CA PRO A 302 41.94 11.06 -27.24
C PRO A 302 41.89 10.23 -28.51
N SER A 303 40.78 10.32 -29.25
CA SER A 303 40.64 9.72 -30.58
C SER A 303 40.80 10.78 -31.64
N ILE A 304 42.06 11.12 -31.92
CA ILE A 304 42.41 12.11 -32.95
C ILE A 304 42.29 11.43 -34.35
N GLY A 305 41.65 12.10 -35.29
CA GLY A 305 41.53 11.63 -36.67
C GLY A 305 42.90 11.39 -37.34
N ALA A 306 42.96 10.44 -38.27
CA ALA A 306 44.26 10.07 -38.90
C ALA A 306 44.98 11.25 -39.55
N VAL A 307 44.23 12.19 -40.16
CA VAL A 307 44.77 13.41 -40.80
C VAL A 307 45.31 14.38 -39.78
N GLU A 308 44.57 14.63 -38.72
CA GLU A 308 44.97 15.53 -37.62
C GLU A 308 46.16 14.97 -36.86
N ARG A 309 46.16 13.66 -36.58
CA ARG A 309 47.30 12.95 -35.97
C ARG A 309 48.56 13.07 -36.82
N GLY A 310 48.43 12.90 -38.14
CA GLY A 310 49.53 13.09 -39.07
C GLY A 310 50.09 14.52 -39.03
N GLY A 311 49.21 15.51 -38.95
CA GLY A 311 49.61 16.93 -38.85
C GLY A 311 50.38 17.22 -37.57
N VAL A 312 49.87 16.77 -36.40
CA VAL A 312 50.55 16.97 -35.10
C VAL A 312 51.87 16.19 -35.07
N GLN A 313 51.90 14.95 -35.59
CA GLN A 313 53.17 14.18 -35.70
C GLN A 313 54.21 14.87 -36.58
N ALA A 314 53.82 15.45 -37.69
CA ALA A 314 54.71 16.21 -38.57
C ALA A 314 55.30 17.43 -37.82
N GLN A 315 54.44 18.17 -37.09
CA GLN A 315 54.86 19.34 -36.30
C GLN A 315 55.79 18.96 -35.14
N VAL A 316 55.54 17.81 -34.44
CA VAL A 316 56.43 17.31 -33.41
C VAL A 316 57.78 16.90 -34.03
N ALA A 317 57.79 16.24 -35.21
CA ALA A 317 59.00 15.87 -35.91
C ALA A 317 59.83 17.10 -36.36
N GLU A 318 59.17 18.19 -36.79
CA GLU A 318 59.83 19.45 -37.11
C GLU A 318 60.47 20.07 -35.85
N LEU A 319 59.77 20.09 -34.72
CA LEU A 319 60.31 20.58 -33.43
C LEU A 319 61.48 19.72 -32.93
N ASP A 320 61.39 18.39 -33.10
CA ASP A 320 62.49 17.48 -32.79
C ASP A 320 63.73 17.76 -33.66
N ALA A 321 63.56 18.06 -34.95
CA ALA A 321 64.64 18.50 -35.79
C ALA A 321 65.25 19.83 -35.36
N ALA A 322 64.39 20.82 -35.00
CA ALA A 322 64.85 22.11 -34.45
C ALA A 322 65.64 21.93 -33.14
N VAL A 323 65.19 21.10 -32.21
CA VAL A 323 65.92 20.79 -30.99
C VAL A 323 67.31 20.19 -31.27
N ARG A 324 67.39 19.23 -32.23
CA ARG A 324 68.69 18.60 -32.62
C ARG A 324 69.64 19.62 -33.24
N ILE A 325 69.13 20.48 -34.14
CA ILE A 325 69.92 21.53 -34.77
C ILE A 325 70.48 22.52 -33.75
N THR A 326 69.62 23.04 -32.87
CA THR A 326 70.03 24.01 -31.86
C THR A 326 70.94 23.37 -30.80
N GLN A 327 70.72 22.10 -30.46
CA GLN A 327 71.61 21.36 -29.56
C GLN A 327 73.03 21.17 -30.18
N ALA A 328 73.10 20.82 -31.46
CA ALA A 328 74.37 20.70 -32.18
C ALA A 328 75.09 22.06 -32.31
N LYS A 329 74.29 23.13 -32.55
CA LYS A 329 74.81 24.53 -32.57
C LYS A 329 75.43 24.89 -31.21
N LEU A 330 74.71 24.64 -30.10
CA LEU A 330 75.20 24.90 -28.75
C LEU A 330 76.47 24.08 -28.44
N ALA A 331 76.47 22.77 -28.78
CA ALA A 331 77.64 21.90 -28.57
C ALA A 331 78.89 22.43 -29.29
N ARG A 332 78.69 22.85 -30.55
CA ARG A 332 79.79 23.40 -31.34
C ARG A 332 80.28 24.71 -30.75
N LEU A 333 79.40 25.65 -30.38
CA LEU A 333 79.81 26.95 -29.77
C LEU A 333 80.44 26.74 -28.42
N SER A 334 79.96 25.81 -27.61
CA SER A 334 80.55 25.46 -26.29
C SER A 334 81.95 24.85 -26.41
N GLY A 335 82.19 24.06 -27.48
CA GLY A 335 83.52 23.50 -27.78
C GLY A 335 84.54 24.56 -28.25
N LEU A 336 84.06 25.71 -28.63
CA LEU A 336 84.86 26.89 -29.02
C LEU A 336 84.87 27.97 -27.93
N ALA A 337 84.53 27.61 -26.69
CA ALA A 337 84.52 28.53 -25.55
C ALA A 337 85.90 29.21 -25.37
N GLY A 338 85.93 30.54 -25.28
CA GLY A 338 87.13 31.36 -25.28
C GLY A 338 87.56 31.91 -26.66
N SER A 339 87.02 31.33 -27.78
CA SER A 339 87.22 31.84 -29.13
C SER A 339 85.98 32.51 -29.74
N VAL A 340 84.81 32.33 -29.10
CA VAL A 340 83.52 32.94 -29.46
C VAL A 340 82.98 33.78 -28.30
N PRO A 341 82.20 34.85 -28.57
CA PRO A 341 81.58 35.63 -27.51
C PRO A 341 80.68 34.77 -26.63
N GLY A 342 80.77 34.94 -25.31
CA GLY A 342 79.92 34.21 -24.34
C GLY A 342 78.42 34.41 -24.61
N LYS A 343 78.02 35.60 -25.11
CA LYS A 343 76.67 35.88 -25.56
C LYS A 343 76.14 34.88 -26.60
N ASP A 344 76.95 34.49 -27.58
CA ASP A 344 76.52 33.57 -28.62
C ASP A 344 76.22 32.18 -28.05
N ILE A 345 76.94 31.76 -27.00
CA ILE A 345 76.68 30.52 -26.30
C ILE A 345 75.40 30.61 -25.48
N ASP A 346 75.16 31.76 -24.80
CA ASP A 346 73.96 32.00 -24.02
C ASP A 346 72.71 32.12 -24.92
N ASP A 347 72.83 32.79 -26.05
CA ASP A 347 71.75 32.90 -27.04
C ASP A 347 71.38 31.48 -27.60
N ALA A 348 72.39 30.64 -27.93
CA ALA A 348 72.14 29.26 -28.35
C ALA A 348 71.52 28.39 -27.26
N ARG A 349 71.86 28.65 -25.99
CA ARG A 349 71.26 27.96 -24.88
C ARG A 349 69.75 28.32 -24.70
N LEU A 350 69.44 29.62 -24.78
CA LEU A 350 68.07 30.13 -24.76
C LEU A 350 67.23 29.61 -25.93
N GLU A 351 67.81 29.58 -27.14
CA GLU A 351 67.19 29.04 -28.34
C GLU A 351 66.84 27.57 -28.18
N LEU A 352 67.77 26.74 -27.65
CA LEU A 352 67.53 25.34 -27.32
C LEU A 352 66.44 25.15 -26.26
N ASP A 353 66.47 25.95 -25.19
CA ASP A 353 65.45 25.90 -24.12
C ASP A 353 64.06 26.25 -24.70
N GLY A 354 63.98 27.26 -25.55
CA GLY A 354 62.74 27.65 -26.25
C GLY A 354 62.20 26.53 -27.17
N ALA A 355 63.13 25.88 -27.93
CA ALA A 355 62.72 24.77 -28.79
C ALA A 355 62.24 23.55 -28.00
N ARG A 356 62.90 23.21 -26.89
CA ARG A 356 62.49 22.13 -25.97
C ARG A 356 61.14 22.41 -25.33
N LYS A 357 60.88 23.63 -24.87
CA LYS A 357 59.60 24.03 -24.27
C LYS A 357 58.45 23.90 -25.29
N ARG A 358 58.63 24.37 -26.52
CA ARG A 358 57.61 24.21 -27.60
C ARG A 358 57.31 22.77 -27.91
N ARG A 359 58.35 21.92 -28.03
CA ARG A 359 58.19 20.48 -28.24
C ARG A 359 57.46 19.83 -27.07
N ALA A 360 57.82 20.15 -25.81
CA ALA A 360 57.21 19.61 -24.60
C ALA A 360 55.70 20.02 -24.49
N ALA A 361 55.36 21.22 -24.94
CA ALA A 361 53.98 21.67 -24.95
C ALA A 361 53.05 20.91 -25.94
N LEU A 362 53.61 20.41 -27.08
CA LEU A 362 52.84 19.71 -28.09
C LEU A 362 52.77 18.18 -27.91
N SER A 363 53.80 17.57 -27.33
CA SER A 363 53.86 16.12 -27.17
C SER A 363 52.73 15.48 -26.38
N PRO A 364 52.18 16.10 -25.30
CA PRO A 364 51.11 15.54 -24.52
C PRO A 364 49.78 15.39 -25.31
N SER A 365 49.51 16.27 -26.28
CA SER A 365 48.27 16.27 -27.04
C SER A 365 48.05 14.99 -27.87
N LEU A 366 49.08 14.19 -28.12
CA LEU A 366 49.01 12.95 -28.88
C LEU A 366 48.71 11.71 -28.03
N THR A 367 49.09 11.70 -26.74
CA THR A 367 49.14 10.47 -25.94
C THR A 367 48.58 10.61 -24.53
N GLN A 368 48.43 11.81 -24.01
CA GLN A 368 48.00 11.99 -22.66
C GLN A 368 46.48 11.76 -22.52
N GLY A 369 46.11 10.67 -21.85
CA GLY A 369 44.74 10.39 -21.51
C GLY A 369 44.21 11.39 -20.51
N GLU A 370 42.96 11.82 -20.70
CA GLU A 370 42.21 12.60 -19.74
C GLU A 370 41.81 11.72 -18.55
N ILE A 371 42.25 12.05 -17.35
CA ILE A 371 41.91 11.32 -16.14
C ILE A 371 40.61 11.88 -15.60
N LEU A 372 39.56 11.06 -15.63
CA LEU A 372 38.25 11.40 -15.08
C LEU A 372 38.25 11.12 -13.58
N ARG A 373 38.07 12.17 -12.78
CA ARG A 373 38.09 12.08 -11.32
C ARG A 373 36.74 12.44 -10.74
N ALA A 374 36.44 11.83 -9.58
CA ALA A 374 35.27 12.17 -8.77
C ALA A 374 35.37 13.64 -8.27
N PRO A 375 34.42 14.52 -8.61
CA PRO A 375 34.41 15.90 -8.15
C PRO A 375 33.96 16.02 -6.69
N VAL A 376 33.19 15.07 -6.21
CA VAL A 376 32.65 14.96 -4.84
C VAL A 376 32.78 13.54 -4.33
N SER A 377 32.74 13.38 -3.00
CA SER A 377 32.62 12.04 -2.39
C SER A 377 31.16 11.62 -2.40
N GLY A 378 30.88 10.32 -2.59
CA GLY A 378 29.53 9.80 -2.63
C GLY A 378 29.44 8.40 -3.22
N VAL A 379 28.31 8.09 -3.83
CA VAL A 379 28.02 6.83 -4.51
C VAL A 379 27.79 7.09 -5.99
N VAL A 380 28.38 6.27 -6.84
CA VAL A 380 28.18 6.34 -8.30
C VAL A 380 26.73 5.93 -8.61
N SER A 381 25.92 6.89 -9.01
CA SER A 381 24.50 6.71 -9.35
C SER A 381 24.26 6.45 -10.84
N VAL A 382 25.21 6.85 -11.70
CA VAL A 382 25.22 6.56 -13.14
C VAL A 382 26.65 6.16 -13.54
N ALA A 383 26.80 5.08 -14.30
CA ALA A 383 28.04 4.58 -14.82
C ALA A 383 27.86 4.14 -16.29
N ASN A 384 28.01 5.06 -17.23
CA ASN A 384 27.86 4.82 -18.65
C ASN A 384 29.18 4.46 -19.34
N ALA A 385 30.30 4.56 -18.63
CA ALA A 385 31.63 4.28 -19.17
C ALA A 385 31.84 2.77 -19.34
N GLN A 386 32.21 2.34 -20.55
CA GLN A 386 32.58 0.96 -20.86
C GLN A 386 33.99 0.92 -21.46
N VAL A 387 34.79 -0.10 -21.07
CA VAL A 387 36.16 -0.26 -21.59
C VAL A 387 36.13 -0.37 -23.09
N GLY A 388 36.89 0.47 -23.76
CA GLY A 388 37.00 0.49 -25.24
C GLY A 388 35.89 1.25 -25.95
N ALA A 389 34.85 1.73 -25.27
CA ALA A 389 33.83 2.59 -25.89
C ALA A 389 34.43 3.91 -26.38
N LEU A 390 33.96 4.40 -27.52
CA LEU A 390 34.23 5.73 -28.00
C LEU A 390 33.20 6.70 -27.41
N VAL A 391 33.67 7.78 -26.80
CA VAL A 391 32.83 8.80 -26.18
C VAL A 391 33.05 10.14 -26.82
N GLU A 392 32.00 10.97 -26.80
CA GLU A 392 32.04 12.33 -27.33
C GLU A 392 32.33 13.35 -26.26
N SER A 393 32.72 14.57 -26.65
CA SER A 393 32.87 15.69 -25.74
C SER A 393 31.53 16.02 -25.06
N LYS A 394 31.56 16.29 -23.76
CA LYS A 394 30.39 16.57 -22.89
C LYS A 394 29.46 15.38 -22.62
N GLU A 395 29.79 14.19 -23.06
CA GLU A 395 29.06 12.98 -22.69
C GLU A 395 29.22 12.70 -21.20
N ILE A 396 28.07 12.47 -20.50
CA ILE A 396 28.06 12.17 -19.07
C ILE A 396 28.42 10.70 -18.89
N LEU A 397 29.56 10.45 -18.32
CA LEU A 397 30.08 9.10 -18.07
C LEU A 397 29.77 8.60 -16.67
N PHE A 398 29.81 9.49 -15.69
CA PHE A 398 29.45 9.16 -14.32
C PHE A 398 28.64 10.29 -13.68
N GLU A 399 27.69 9.89 -12.82
CA GLU A 399 27.08 10.78 -11.84
C GLU A 399 27.35 10.23 -10.45
N ILE A 400 27.74 11.11 -9.52
CA ILE A 400 28.05 10.79 -8.14
C ILE A 400 27.08 11.57 -7.28
N VAL A 401 26.46 10.89 -6.34
CA VAL A 401 25.49 11.48 -5.41
C VAL A 401 25.90 11.14 -3.99
N ASP A 402 25.88 12.13 -3.12
CA ASP A 402 25.99 11.90 -1.69
C ASP A 402 24.62 11.52 -1.13
N PRO A 403 24.40 10.28 -0.65
CA PRO A 403 23.11 9.85 -0.12
C PRO A 403 22.73 10.53 1.20
N GLN A 404 23.65 11.27 1.83
CA GLN A 404 23.38 12.03 3.04
C GLN A 404 22.84 13.42 2.75
N HIS A 405 22.97 13.90 1.51
CA HIS A 405 22.56 15.23 1.07
C HIS A 405 21.59 15.11 -0.10
N LEU A 406 20.33 14.83 0.24
CA LEU A 406 19.26 14.72 -0.74
C LEU A 406 18.26 15.87 -0.58
N TRP A 407 17.68 16.28 -1.68
CA TRP A 407 16.61 17.26 -1.73
C TRP A 407 15.34 16.64 -2.29
N VAL A 408 14.23 17.34 -2.11
CA VAL A 408 12.97 17.08 -2.78
C VAL A 408 12.64 18.30 -3.64
N GLU A 409 12.44 18.09 -4.92
CA GLU A 409 11.88 19.08 -5.82
C GLU A 409 10.40 18.73 -6.04
N ALA A 410 9.49 19.65 -5.67
CA ALA A 410 8.06 19.49 -5.83
C ALA A 410 7.49 20.64 -6.65
N THR A 411 6.33 20.41 -7.29
CA THR A 411 5.69 21.40 -8.16
C THR A 411 4.35 21.83 -7.58
N LEU A 412 4.18 23.13 -7.35
CA LEU A 412 2.95 23.74 -6.86
C LEU A 412 2.21 24.39 -8.02
N THR A 413 1.01 23.89 -8.31
CA THR A 413 0.20 24.34 -9.45
C THR A 413 -0.40 25.74 -9.23
N ASP A 414 -0.69 26.10 -7.96
CA ASP A 414 -1.22 27.42 -7.63
C ASP A 414 -0.09 28.37 -7.18
N PRO A 415 0.35 29.31 -8.04
CA PRO A 415 1.43 30.23 -7.69
C PRO A 415 1.13 31.14 -6.51
N SER A 416 -0.15 31.41 -6.21
CA SER A 416 -0.56 32.30 -5.11
C SER A 416 -0.19 31.74 -3.73
N LEU A 417 -0.10 30.41 -3.63
CA LEU A 417 0.25 29.71 -2.39
C LEU A 417 1.77 29.59 -2.17
N ALA A 418 2.57 29.74 -3.23
CA ALA A 418 4.01 29.49 -3.17
C ALA A 418 4.76 30.42 -2.18
N GLY A 419 4.23 31.61 -1.95
CA GLY A 419 4.77 32.55 -0.97
C GLY A 419 4.33 32.30 0.46
N GLN A 420 3.46 31.33 0.69
CA GLN A 420 2.84 31.05 1.99
C GLN A 420 3.39 29.79 2.66
N VAL A 421 4.26 29.04 1.98
CA VAL A 421 4.88 27.81 2.52
C VAL A 421 5.78 28.15 3.70
N LYS A 422 5.58 27.46 4.84
CA LYS A 422 6.33 27.65 6.09
C LYS A 422 7.11 26.41 6.48
N ALA A 423 6.45 25.28 6.53
CA ALA A 423 7.00 24.00 6.91
C ALA A 423 6.44 22.93 5.97
N ALA A 424 7.07 21.77 5.95
CA ALA A 424 6.57 20.66 5.17
C ALA A 424 6.99 19.31 5.76
N THR A 425 6.25 18.29 5.42
CA THR A 425 6.64 16.89 5.58
C THR A 425 6.46 16.20 4.24
N ALA A 426 7.17 15.12 4.00
CA ALA A 426 7.01 14.35 2.77
C ALA A 426 6.77 12.88 3.08
N VAL A 427 6.13 12.18 2.16
CA VAL A 427 5.89 10.74 2.25
C VAL A 427 6.17 10.10 0.89
N THR A 428 6.89 8.99 0.90
CA THR A 428 7.15 8.18 -0.29
C THR A 428 5.93 7.29 -0.61
N ALA A 429 5.92 6.67 -1.76
CA ALA A 429 4.81 5.81 -2.19
C ALA A 429 4.62 4.56 -1.30
N ASP A 430 5.68 4.07 -0.67
CA ASP A 430 5.66 2.96 0.30
C ASP A 430 5.25 3.37 1.72
N GLY A 431 4.95 4.66 1.94
CA GLY A 431 4.52 5.19 3.23
C GLY A 431 5.64 5.66 4.15
N THR A 432 6.92 5.62 3.72
CA THR A 432 8.04 6.12 4.51
C THR A 432 7.92 7.64 4.67
N GLN A 433 7.90 8.11 5.91
CA GLN A 433 7.83 9.52 6.24
C GLN A 433 9.23 10.16 6.20
N LEU A 434 9.33 11.29 5.55
CA LEU A 434 10.56 12.07 5.42
C LEU A 434 10.34 13.43 6.10
N ALA A 435 11.20 13.74 7.05
CA ALA A 435 11.32 15.11 7.55
C ALA A 435 12.01 15.95 6.47
N VAL A 436 11.41 17.07 6.10
CA VAL A 436 11.97 17.96 5.08
C VAL A 436 11.90 19.41 5.53
N THR A 437 12.97 20.16 5.22
CA THR A 437 13.06 21.59 5.49
C THR A 437 12.87 22.38 4.19
N PHE A 438 11.93 23.32 4.16
CA PHE A 438 11.72 24.20 3.02
C PHE A 438 12.95 25.10 2.79
N ILE A 439 13.53 25.05 1.59
CA ILE A 439 14.69 25.86 1.19
C ILE A 439 14.23 27.12 0.46
N GLY A 440 13.29 26.94 -0.49
CA GLY A 440 12.86 28.05 -1.30
C GLY A 440 11.96 27.65 -2.46
N ARG A 441 11.54 28.66 -3.21
CA ARG A 441 10.71 28.53 -4.40
C ARG A 441 11.41 29.10 -5.62
N GLY A 442 11.20 28.50 -6.77
CA GLY A 442 11.65 29.08 -8.04
C GLY A 442 10.84 30.33 -8.39
N MET A 443 11.50 31.28 -9.01
CA MET A 443 10.85 32.52 -9.52
C MET A 443 10.37 32.33 -10.98
N THR A 444 10.75 31.22 -11.61
CA THR A 444 10.36 30.88 -12.99
C THR A 444 9.39 29.70 -12.94
N LEU A 445 8.25 29.86 -13.60
CA LEU A 445 7.28 28.77 -13.74
C LEU A 445 7.83 27.69 -14.69
N ARG A 446 7.73 26.44 -14.30
CA ARG A 446 7.98 25.29 -15.16
C ARG A 446 6.65 24.62 -15.47
N GLN A 447 6.27 24.57 -16.73
CA GLN A 447 4.99 24.01 -17.17
C GLN A 447 3.77 24.60 -16.43
N GLY A 448 3.81 25.90 -16.11
CA GLY A 448 2.73 26.58 -15.39
C GLY A 448 2.72 26.41 -13.86
N ALA A 449 3.66 25.67 -13.29
CA ALA A 449 3.77 25.42 -11.86
C ALA A 449 5.04 26.07 -11.26
N VAL A 450 4.98 26.40 -9.97
CA VAL A 450 6.13 26.93 -9.19
C VAL A 450 6.91 25.74 -8.64
N PRO A 451 8.21 25.60 -8.97
CA PRO A 451 9.06 24.60 -8.32
C PRO A 451 9.36 25.02 -6.87
N LEU A 452 9.18 24.08 -5.97
CA LEU A 452 9.53 24.20 -4.55
C LEU A 452 10.68 23.25 -4.25
N GLN A 453 11.62 23.69 -3.44
CA GLN A 453 12.75 22.89 -3.02
C GLN A 453 12.77 22.71 -1.51
N PHE A 454 13.00 21.47 -1.12
CA PHE A 454 13.09 21.05 0.27
C PHE A 454 14.35 20.21 0.45
N ARG A 455 15.06 20.40 1.56
CA ARG A 455 16.15 19.51 1.97
C ARG A 455 15.56 18.36 2.76
N VAL A 456 16.01 17.15 2.50
CA VAL A 456 15.69 15.98 3.34
C VAL A 456 16.54 16.06 4.61
N ASP A 457 15.89 16.01 5.76
CA ASP A 457 16.59 16.03 7.05
C ASP A 457 16.96 14.60 7.45
N GLY A 458 18.26 14.35 7.60
CA GLY A 458 18.79 13.02 7.86
C GLY A 458 19.05 12.20 6.59
N SER A 459 19.32 10.91 6.78
CA SER A 459 19.65 9.96 5.70
C SER A 459 18.79 8.71 5.82
N PRO A 460 17.52 8.74 5.39
CA PRO A 460 16.65 7.58 5.43
C PRO A 460 17.23 6.43 4.61
N PRO A 461 17.29 5.21 5.15
CA PRO A 461 17.83 4.06 4.43
C PRO A 461 16.98 3.76 3.19
N GLY A 462 17.64 3.46 2.06
CA GLY A 462 16.96 3.06 0.83
C GLY A 462 16.38 4.21 -0.01
N LEU A 463 16.51 5.46 0.42
CA LEU A 463 16.03 6.61 -0.37
C LEU A 463 16.98 6.85 -1.55
N SER A 464 16.43 6.84 -2.77
CA SER A 464 17.17 7.03 -4.01
C SER A 464 16.71 8.28 -4.76
N VAL A 465 17.61 8.87 -5.53
CA VAL A 465 17.28 9.94 -6.49
C VAL A 465 16.24 9.41 -7.48
N GLY A 466 15.23 10.23 -7.79
CA GLY A 466 14.09 9.84 -8.63
C GLY A 466 12.91 9.23 -7.87
N THR A 467 13.05 8.93 -6.56
CA THR A 467 11.93 8.42 -5.75
C THR A 467 10.79 9.43 -5.74
N PRO A 468 9.57 9.05 -6.18
CA PRO A 468 8.41 9.92 -6.12
C PRO A 468 7.97 10.13 -4.67
N VAL A 469 7.62 11.36 -4.32
CA VAL A 469 7.17 11.74 -2.98
C VAL A 469 5.95 12.67 -3.06
N THR A 470 5.10 12.58 -2.05
CA THR A 470 4.05 13.58 -1.82
C THR A 470 4.49 14.48 -0.68
N VAL A 471 4.62 15.76 -0.96
CA VAL A 471 4.96 16.76 0.06
C VAL A 471 3.67 17.39 0.57
N VAL A 472 3.50 17.44 1.88
CA VAL A 472 2.44 18.17 2.58
C VAL A 472 3.06 19.44 3.15
N ALA A 473 2.79 20.55 2.49
CA ALA A 473 3.34 21.86 2.86
C ALA A 473 2.31 22.66 3.66
N GLU A 474 2.71 23.18 4.79
CA GLU A 474 1.94 24.11 5.59
C GLU A 474 1.94 25.50 4.96
N ILE A 475 0.77 26.10 4.87
CA ILE A 475 0.56 27.45 4.33
C ILE A 475 -0.10 28.34 5.37
N ASN A 476 -0.24 29.62 5.06
CA ASN A 476 -0.92 30.58 5.95
C ASN A 476 -2.40 30.19 6.18
N GLY A 477 -2.87 30.41 7.42
CA GLY A 477 -4.23 30.13 7.86
C GLY A 477 -4.32 28.84 8.65
N THR A 478 -5.45 28.69 9.34
CA THR A 478 -5.82 27.52 10.12
C THR A 478 -7.16 26.98 9.63
N ASP A 479 -7.37 25.69 9.80
CA ASP A 479 -8.67 25.05 9.65
C ASP A 479 -8.98 24.27 10.92
N ARG A 480 -10.24 24.29 11.29
CA ARG A 480 -10.74 23.60 12.46
C ARG A 480 -11.20 22.19 12.10
N GLY A 481 -10.80 21.20 12.90
CA GLY A 481 -11.17 19.82 12.68
C GLY A 481 -10.53 18.88 13.69
N VAL A 482 -10.78 17.59 13.49
CA VAL A 482 -10.22 16.51 14.32
C VAL A 482 -8.96 15.95 13.64
N ALA A 483 -7.83 16.07 14.32
CA ALA A 483 -6.57 15.49 13.83
C ALA A 483 -6.51 13.99 14.17
N LEU A 484 -6.39 13.14 13.14
CA LEU A 484 -6.34 11.68 13.26
C LEU A 484 -5.09 11.12 12.57
N PRO A 485 -4.54 10.00 13.05
CA PRO A 485 -3.59 9.23 12.26
C PRO A 485 -4.19 8.83 10.90
N ARG A 486 -3.39 8.82 9.85
CA ARG A 486 -3.85 8.39 8.50
C ARG A 486 -4.42 6.97 8.51
N ALA A 487 -3.89 6.08 9.35
CA ALA A 487 -4.37 4.71 9.54
C ALA A 487 -5.81 4.60 10.10
N ALA A 488 -6.35 5.69 10.69
CA ALA A 488 -7.74 5.74 11.15
C ALA A 488 -8.74 5.86 10.00
N VAL A 489 -8.29 6.31 8.82
CA VAL A 489 -9.15 6.57 7.67
C VAL A 489 -9.15 5.39 6.73
N ILE A 490 -10.33 4.84 6.51
CA ILE A 490 -10.59 3.77 5.55
C ILE A 490 -11.20 4.34 4.27
N ARG A 491 -11.05 3.61 3.17
CA ARG A 491 -11.77 3.88 1.92
C ARG A 491 -12.91 2.89 1.77
N GLN A 492 -14.13 3.38 1.70
CA GLN A 492 -15.31 2.55 1.46
C GLN A 492 -15.40 2.10 0.00
N ALA A 493 -16.25 1.10 -0.28
CA ALA A 493 -16.47 0.57 -1.63
C ALA A 493 -16.96 1.64 -2.64
N ASN A 494 -17.67 2.65 -2.16
CA ASN A 494 -18.12 3.81 -2.95
C ASN A 494 -17.00 4.84 -3.21
N GLY A 495 -15.77 4.59 -2.76
CA GLY A 495 -14.61 5.47 -2.91
C GLY A 495 -14.52 6.62 -1.91
N LEU A 496 -15.51 6.80 -1.02
CA LEU A 496 -15.48 7.83 0.01
C LEU A 496 -14.56 7.45 1.17
N SER A 497 -13.91 8.45 1.76
CA SER A 497 -13.17 8.29 2.99
C SER A 497 -14.14 8.21 4.18
N ALA A 498 -13.87 7.29 5.11
CA ALA A 498 -14.67 7.13 6.33
C ALA A 498 -13.75 6.81 7.51
N VAL A 499 -14.26 7.02 8.71
CA VAL A 499 -13.64 6.58 9.97
C VAL A 499 -14.64 5.71 10.73
N TRP A 500 -14.13 4.81 11.57
CA TRP A 500 -14.98 4.00 12.43
C TRP A 500 -15.23 4.71 13.75
N ASP A 501 -16.50 4.91 14.07
CA ASP A 501 -16.97 5.40 15.37
C ASP A 501 -17.39 4.22 16.22
N HIS A 502 -16.82 4.09 17.41
CA HIS A 502 -17.12 3.07 18.42
C HIS A 502 -18.31 3.53 19.27
N VAL A 503 -19.50 3.26 18.77
CA VAL A 503 -20.77 3.80 19.33
C VAL A 503 -21.26 3.07 20.57
N SER A 504 -20.94 1.78 20.74
CA SER A 504 -21.14 1.01 21.97
C SER A 504 -20.03 -0.01 22.11
N ALA A 505 -19.95 -0.69 23.24
CA ALA A 505 -18.83 -1.55 23.60
C ALA A 505 -18.39 -2.56 22.52
N GLU A 506 -19.32 -3.03 21.70
CA GLU A 506 -19.05 -4.01 20.65
C GLU A 506 -19.54 -3.56 19.27
N ARG A 507 -19.98 -2.31 19.09
CA ARG A 507 -20.56 -1.82 17.84
C ARG A 507 -19.79 -0.65 17.26
N PHE A 508 -19.47 -0.78 15.97
CA PHE A 508 -18.70 0.20 15.19
C PHE A 508 -19.53 0.67 13.99
N VAL A 509 -19.57 1.97 13.77
CA VAL A 509 -20.31 2.59 12.65
C VAL A 509 -19.33 3.35 11.77
N ALA A 510 -19.32 3.07 10.47
CA ALA A 510 -18.49 3.82 9.52
C ALA A 510 -19.13 5.17 9.22
N ARG A 511 -18.46 6.28 9.59
CA ARG A 511 -18.90 7.65 9.31
C ARG A 511 -18.13 8.22 8.11
N PRO A 512 -18.80 8.59 7.03
CA PRO A 512 -18.15 9.29 5.91
C PRO A 512 -17.59 10.64 6.38
N VAL A 513 -16.37 10.96 5.95
CA VAL A 513 -15.67 12.18 6.37
C VAL A 513 -14.96 12.85 5.20
N ARG A 514 -14.82 14.17 5.29
CA ARG A 514 -13.91 14.93 4.42
C ARG A 514 -12.58 15.09 5.13
N ILE A 515 -11.51 14.70 4.46
CA ILE A 515 -10.18 14.76 5.03
C ILE A 515 -9.28 15.68 4.21
N ARG A 516 -8.30 16.26 4.90
CA ARG A 516 -7.13 16.90 4.31
C ARG A 516 -5.88 16.35 5.02
N ALA A 517 -4.78 16.15 4.30
CA ALA A 517 -3.53 15.79 4.96
C ALA A 517 -3.11 16.93 5.88
N LEU A 518 -2.76 16.61 7.11
CA LEU A 518 -2.19 17.55 8.07
C LEU A 518 -0.66 17.51 7.98
N ASP A 519 -0.12 16.33 7.88
CA ASP A 519 1.29 16.04 7.63
C ASP A 519 1.43 14.67 6.93
N ALA A 520 2.64 14.11 6.89
CA ALA A 520 2.93 12.83 6.29
C ALA A 520 2.15 11.66 6.93
N GLY A 521 1.91 11.72 8.24
CA GLY A 521 1.30 10.63 9.03
C GLY A 521 -0.12 10.91 9.52
N ARG A 522 -0.58 12.16 9.49
CA ARG A 522 -1.87 12.57 10.04
C ARG A 522 -2.75 13.26 9.01
N VAL A 523 -4.05 13.20 9.26
CA VAL A 523 -5.07 13.89 8.48
C VAL A 523 -5.93 14.77 9.40
N LEU A 524 -6.45 15.84 8.87
CA LEU A 524 -7.46 16.67 9.50
C LEU A 524 -8.82 16.30 8.93
N VAL A 525 -9.72 15.87 9.77
CA VAL A 525 -11.12 15.63 9.43
C VAL A 525 -11.88 16.95 9.56
N LEU A 526 -12.39 17.43 8.44
CA LEU A 526 -13.10 18.70 8.32
C LEU A 526 -14.60 18.49 8.51
N GLY A 527 -15.09 18.64 9.72
CA GLY A 527 -16.53 18.54 10.05
C GLY A 527 -17.08 17.11 10.01
N GLY A 528 -18.29 16.94 10.55
CA GLY A 528 -19.06 15.69 10.47
C GLY A 528 -18.75 14.65 11.55
N LEU A 529 -17.79 14.91 12.44
CA LEU A 529 -17.45 13.99 13.54
C LEU A 529 -17.94 14.44 14.91
N LEU A 530 -18.39 15.68 15.04
CA LEU A 530 -18.77 16.15 16.38
C LEU A 530 -20.22 15.82 16.68
N SER A 531 -20.41 15.09 17.72
CA SER A 531 -21.67 14.89 18.42
C SER A 531 -21.41 15.03 19.91
N ASP A 532 -22.45 15.23 20.69
CA ASP A 532 -22.40 15.15 22.12
C ASP A 532 -23.08 13.82 22.53
N PRO A 533 -22.39 12.89 23.17
CA PRO A 533 -20.97 12.90 23.56
C PRO A 533 -19.99 12.81 22.37
N ALA A 534 -18.73 13.20 22.62
CA ALA A 534 -17.66 13.14 21.62
C ALA A 534 -17.45 11.70 21.12
N PRO A 535 -17.41 11.45 19.80
CA PRO A 535 -17.28 10.11 19.27
C PRO A 535 -15.90 9.51 19.54
N ARG A 536 -15.88 8.21 19.73
CA ARG A 536 -14.65 7.41 19.92
C ARG A 536 -14.20 6.88 18.57
N ILE A 537 -13.14 7.44 18.01
CA ILE A 537 -12.67 7.09 16.68
C ILE A 537 -11.59 6.03 16.74
N VAL A 538 -11.76 4.96 15.96
CA VAL A 538 -10.78 3.89 15.84
C VAL A 538 -9.53 4.41 15.13
N VAL A 539 -8.38 4.32 15.80
CA VAL A 539 -7.08 4.77 15.27
C VAL A 539 -6.13 3.61 14.98
N GLN A 540 -6.39 2.44 15.54
CA GLN A 540 -5.65 1.21 15.26
C GLN A 540 -6.63 0.07 14.96
N GLY A 541 -6.35 -0.73 13.94
CA GLY A 541 -7.21 -1.83 13.51
C GLY A 541 -8.38 -1.42 12.60
N ALA A 542 -8.46 -0.16 12.14
CA ALA A 542 -9.57 0.34 11.33
C ALA A 542 -9.78 -0.44 10.02
N GLU A 543 -8.71 -0.86 9.35
CA GLU A 543 -8.78 -1.66 8.12
C GLU A 543 -9.35 -3.06 8.38
N LEU A 544 -9.04 -3.67 9.53
CA LEU A 544 -9.56 -4.99 9.92
C LEU A 544 -11.07 -4.96 10.09
N LEU A 545 -11.61 -3.89 10.71
CA LEU A 545 -13.05 -3.67 10.78
C LEU A 545 -13.71 -3.56 9.40
N GLY A 546 -13.00 -2.98 8.43
CA GLY A 546 -13.46 -2.88 7.04
C GLY A 546 -13.63 -4.22 6.33
N GLN A 547 -12.89 -5.24 6.76
CA GLN A 547 -12.89 -6.59 6.17
C GLN A 547 -13.98 -7.51 6.75
N VAL A 548 -14.64 -7.14 7.84
CA VAL A 548 -15.74 -7.89 8.45
C VAL A 548 -16.93 -7.92 7.49
N ARG A 549 -17.40 -9.13 7.16
CA ARG A 549 -18.53 -9.41 6.24
C ARG A 549 -19.82 -9.69 7.00
#